data_8f0f8e4bb23b8672d00f59a6766c7256
#
_entry.id   8f0f8e4bb23b8672d00f59a6766c7256
#
_cell.length_a   1.000
_cell.length_b   1.000
_cell.length_c   1.000
_cell.angle_alpha   90.00
_cell.angle_beta   90.00
_cell.angle_gamma   90.00
#
_symmetry.space_group_name_H-M   'P 1'
#
loop_
_entity.id
_entity.type
_entity.pdbx_description
1 polymer ?
#
loop_
_entity_poly.entity_id
_entity_poly.type
_entity_poly.pdbx_seq_one_letter_code
_entity_poly.pdbx_strand_id
1 'polypeptide(L)'
;MTKFSVLISTFCFLILFFSCGKSEKEKEQISRAQRIEMARADSAALKIATVPTMDCLPIFLAIEDSAFQKAGIGVRIRRCNAQLDGDTLIAGGHIEGIVTDLFRAERLQKNGTPLKYVAATNAYWRL
;
A
#
# COMPACT_ATOMS: atom_id res chain seq x y z
N MET A 1 -26.93 -35.82 47.65
CA MET A 1 -26.85 -34.52 46.94
C MET A 1 -25.44 -33.92 46.94
N THR A 2 -24.60 -34.21 47.89
CA THR A 2 -23.22 -33.66 48.01
C THR A 2 -22.22 -34.19 46.95
N LYS A 3 -22.34 -35.44 46.49
CA LYS A 3 -21.42 -36.06 45.51
C LYS A 3 -21.55 -35.46 44.09
N PHE A 4 -22.75 -34.99 43.74
CA PHE A 4 -23.01 -34.37 42.40
C PHE A 4 -22.43 -32.96 42.31
N SER A 5 -22.44 -32.21 43.41
CA SER A 5 -21.88 -30.87 43.51
C SER A 5 -20.35 -30.87 43.39
N VAL A 6 -19.68 -31.88 43.93
CA VAL A 6 -18.21 -32.04 43.85
C VAL A 6 -17.79 -32.39 42.42
N LEU A 7 -18.57 -33.20 41.70
CA LEU A 7 -18.28 -33.58 40.30
C LEU A 7 -18.40 -32.39 39.36
N ILE A 8 -19.37 -31.51 39.55
CA ILE A 8 -19.54 -30.28 38.76
C ILE A 8 -18.42 -29.31 39.06
N SER A 9 -17.99 -29.18 40.31
CA SER A 9 -16.87 -28.28 40.69
C SER A 9 -15.54 -28.72 40.08
N THR A 10 -15.24 -30.04 40.07
CA THR A 10 -14.03 -30.57 39.46
C THR A 10 -14.06 -30.46 37.93
N PHE A 11 -15.21 -30.59 37.29
CA PHE A 11 -15.36 -30.40 35.84
C PHE A 11 -15.19 -28.94 35.41
N CYS A 12 -15.73 -27.97 36.18
CA CYS A 12 -15.46 -26.54 35.94
C CYS A 12 -13.98 -26.17 36.10
N PHE A 13 -13.29 -26.77 37.07
CA PHE A 13 -11.86 -26.51 37.31
C PHE A 13 -10.98 -27.03 36.15
N LEU A 14 -11.35 -28.15 35.54
CA LEU A 14 -10.66 -28.71 34.36
C LEU A 14 -10.80 -27.84 33.12
N ILE A 15 -11.94 -27.14 32.93
CA ILE A 15 -12.16 -26.25 31.77
C ILE A 15 -11.28 -25.00 31.83
N LEU A 16 -10.91 -24.54 33.02
CA LEU A 16 -10.06 -23.35 33.20
C LEU A 16 -8.61 -23.57 32.75
N PHE A 17 -8.13 -24.82 32.66
CA PHE A 17 -6.78 -25.14 32.16
C PHE A 17 -6.67 -25.27 30.64
N PHE A 18 -7.80 -25.31 29.91
CA PHE A 18 -7.80 -25.35 28.43
C PHE A 18 -7.81 -23.99 27.75
N SER A 19 -7.67 -22.90 28.50
CA SER A 19 -7.44 -21.57 27.93
C SER A 19 -5.99 -21.46 27.43
N CYS A 20 -5.68 -22.24 26.39
CA CYS A 20 -4.39 -22.17 25.69
C CYS A 20 -4.38 -20.92 24.81
N GLY A 21 -4.15 -19.76 25.43
CA GLY A 21 -3.82 -18.55 24.68
C GLY A 21 -2.52 -18.76 23.90
N LYS A 22 -2.47 -18.39 22.62
CA LYS A 22 -1.23 -18.39 21.84
C LYS A 22 -0.12 -17.71 22.63
N SER A 23 1.04 -18.36 22.71
CA SER A 23 2.20 -17.82 23.40
C SER A 23 2.56 -16.43 22.81
N GLU A 24 3.01 -15.51 23.65
CA GLU A 24 3.50 -14.19 23.21
C GLU A 24 4.57 -14.31 22.11
N LYS A 25 5.42 -15.32 22.16
CA LYS A 25 6.41 -15.62 21.13
C LYS A 25 5.77 -15.98 19.77
N GLU A 26 4.68 -16.74 19.80
CA GLU A 26 3.95 -17.12 18.59
C GLU A 26 3.23 -15.91 17.96
N LYS A 27 2.66 -15.04 18.77
CA LYS A 27 2.06 -13.77 18.32
C LYS A 27 3.10 -12.85 17.71
N GLU A 28 4.30 -12.78 18.30
CA GLU A 28 5.41 -11.97 17.79
C GLU A 28 5.95 -12.51 16.46
N GLN A 29 6.06 -13.83 16.31
CA GLN A 29 6.48 -14.46 15.06
C GLN A 29 5.48 -14.23 13.93
N ILE A 30 4.19 -14.35 14.20
CA ILE A 30 3.13 -14.07 13.22
C ILE A 30 3.19 -12.59 12.82
N SER A 31 3.34 -11.69 13.77
CA SER A 31 3.47 -10.24 13.49
C SER A 31 4.71 -9.93 12.65
N ARG A 32 5.84 -10.57 12.89
CA ARG A 32 7.06 -10.42 12.08
C ARG A 32 6.88 -10.96 10.67
N ALA A 33 6.28 -12.15 10.51
CA ALA A 33 5.99 -12.72 9.21
C ALA A 33 5.05 -11.84 8.39
N GLN A 34 4.00 -11.30 9.00
CA GLN A 34 3.09 -10.36 8.35
C GLN A 34 3.79 -9.07 7.92
N ARG A 35 4.69 -8.53 8.75
CA ARG A 35 5.47 -7.33 8.39
C ARG A 35 6.40 -7.58 7.20
N ILE A 36 7.05 -8.75 7.16
CA ILE A 36 7.92 -9.13 6.04
C ILE A 36 7.11 -9.27 4.75
N GLU A 37 5.95 -9.91 4.83
CA GLU A 37 5.06 -10.08 3.69
C GLU A 37 4.54 -8.74 3.17
N MET A 38 4.11 -7.85 4.06
CA MET A 38 3.71 -6.48 3.70
C MET A 38 4.86 -5.69 3.08
N ALA A 39 6.08 -5.81 3.61
CA ALA A 39 7.25 -5.13 3.07
C ALA A 39 7.63 -5.67 1.68
N ARG A 40 7.50 -6.99 1.44
CA ARG A 40 7.70 -7.59 0.12
C ARG A 40 6.65 -7.13 -0.88
N ALA A 41 5.38 -7.13 -0.49
CA ALA A 41 4.29 -6.63 -1.33
C ALA A 41 4.48 -5.13 -1.66
N ASP A 42 4.96 -4.34 -0.71
CA ASP A 42 5.24 -2.92 -0.90
C ASP A 42 6.44 -2.68 -1.83
N SER A 43 7.47 -3.52 -1.73
CA SER A 43 8.65 -3.44 -2.62
C SER A 43 8.34 -3.88 -4.05
N ALA A 44 7.38 -4.77 -4.25
CA ALA A 44 6.95 -5.25 -5.57
C ALA A 44 5.88 -4.34 -6.22
N ALA A 45 5.26 -3.43 -5.47
CA ALA A 45 4.23 -2.55 -5.99
C ALA A 45 4.84 -1.39 -6.78
N LEU A 46 4.20 -1.04 -7.90
CA LEU A 46 4.52 0.15 -8.70
C LEU A 46 4.18 1.42 -7.90
N LYS A 47 5.18 2.23 -7.61
CA LYS A 47 5.01 3.49 -6.85
C LYS A 47 4.86 4.65 -7.81
N ILE A 48 3.73 5.34 -7.72
CA ILE A 48 3.40 6.48 -8.59
C ILE A 48 3.22 7.72 -7.73
N ALA A 49 3.98 8.78 -8.03
CA ALA A 49 3.78 10.08 -7.41
C ALA A 49 2.65 10.84 -8.10
N THR A 50 1.75 11.40 -7.29
CA THR A 50 0.64 12.22 -7.74
C THR A 50 0.51 13.47 -6.89
N VAL A 51 0.10 14.56 -7.52
CA VAL A 51 -0.38 15.77 -6.83
C VAL A 51 -1.91 15.78 -6.95
N PRO A 52 -2.67 16.24 -5.97
CA PRO A 52 -4.13 16.24 -6.02
C PRO A 52 -4.65 17.29 -7.04
N THR A 53 -4.50 16.97 -8.32
CA THR A 53 -4.95 17.77 -9.46
C THR A 53 -5.94 16.97 -10.30
N MET A 54 -6.69 17.65 -11.16
CA MET A 54 -7.67 17.00 -12.06
C MET A 54 -6.99 16.01 -13.02
N ASP A 55 -5.73 16.25 -13.40
CA ASP A 55 -4.96 15.35 -14.28
C ASP A 55 -4.71 13.98 -13.65
N CYS A 56 -4.68 13.92 -12.32
CA CYS A 56 -4.51 12.67 -11.57
C CYS A 56 -5.83 11.93 -11.30
N LEU A 57 -6.97 12.54 -11.62
CA LEU A 57 -8.30 11.96 -11.35
C LEU A 57 -8.47 10.54 -11.93
N PRO A 58 -8.05 10.24 -13.17
CA PRO A 58 -8.17 8.87 -13.71
C PRO A 58 -7.46 7.81 -12.87
N ILE A 59 -6.32 8.16 -12.27
CA ILE A 59 -5.57 7.24 -11.40
C ILE A 59 -6.32 7.01 -10.10
N PHE A 60 -6.88 8.04 -9.49
CA PHE A 60 -7.66 7.91 -8.25
C PHE A 60 -8.94 7.09 -8.49
N LEU A 61 -9.64 7.31 -9.60
CA LEU A 61 -10.80 6.49 -9.97
C LEU A 61 -10.42 5.03 -10.21
N ALA A 62 -9.30 4.76 -10.88
CA ALA A 62 -8.83 3.41 -11.11
C ALA A 62 -8.50 2.66 -9.79
N ILE A 63 -8.12 3.39 -8.75
CA ILE A 63 -7.90 2.81 -7.40
C ILE A 63 -9.22 2.51 -6.74
N GLU A 64 -10.17 3.46 -6.73
CA GLU A 64 -11.51 3.28 -6.16
C GLU A 64 -12.23 2.10 -6.80
N ASP A 65 -12.17 1.97 -8.12
CA ASP A 65 -12.78 0.88 -8.89
C ASP A 65 -12.00 -0.44 -8.78
N SER A 66 -10.90 -0.48 -8.02
CA SER A 66 -10.00 -1.63 -7.90
C SER A 66 -9.48 -2.13 -9.25
N ALA A 67 -9.36 -1.25 -10.25
CA ALA A 67 -8.94 -1.61 -11.61
C ALA A 67 -7.53 -2.21 -11.65
N PHE A 68 -6.61 -1.67 -10.88
CA PHE A 68 -5.24 -2.21 -10.77
C PHE A 68 -5.23 -3.60 -10.15
N GLN A 69 -6.03 -3.85 -9.12
CA GLN A 69 -6.14 -5.16 -8.47
C GLN A 69 -6.76 -6.18 -9.42
N LYS A 70 -7.80 -5.80 -10.16
CA LYS A 70 -8.42 -6.66 -11.19
C LYS A 70 -7.44 -7.01 -12.31
N ALA A 71 -6.50 -6.12 -12.61
CA ALA A 71 -5.41 -6.34 -13.57
C ALA A 71 -4.21 -7.10 -12.96
N GLY A 72 -4.25 -7.46 -11.67
CA GLY A 72 -3.15 -8.14 -11.00
C GLY A 72 -1.92 -7.25 -10.73
N ILE A 73 -2.08 -5.93 -10.77
CA ILE A 73 -0.99 -4.97 -10.61
C ILE A 73 -1.08 -4.32 -9.23
N GLY A 74 -0.04 -4.49 -8.41
CA GLY A 74 0.11 -3.75 -7.16
C GLY A 74 0.53 -2.31 -7.43
N VAL A 75 -0.26 -1.33 -7.00
CA VAL A 75 0.05 0.10 -7.14
C VAL A 75 0.05 0.77 -5.78
N ARG A 76 1.05 1.63 -5.54
CA ARG A 76 1.16 2.48 -4.37
C ARG A 76 1.21 3.94 -4.80
N ILE A 77 0.26 4.73 -4.32
CA ILE A 77 0.26 6.17 -4.59
C ILE A 77 1.07 6.91 -3.54
N ARG A 78 2.06 7.64 -4.02
CA ARG A 78 2.80 8.61 -3.24
C ARG A 78 2.18 9.99 -3.46
N ARG A 79 1.37 10.44 -2.52
CA ARG A 79 0.79 11.79 -2.58
C ARG A 79 1.88 12.82 -2.28
N CYS A 80 2.06 13.74 -3.19
CA CYS A 80 2.98 14.88 -3.09
C CYS A 80 2.18 16.16 -2.89
N ASN A 81 2.73 17.10 -2.14
CA ASN A 81 2.10 18.42 -1.95
C ASN A 81 2.42 19.37 -3.11
N ALA A 82 3.57 19.17 -3.73
CA ALA A 82 4.02 19.95 -4.87
C ALA A 82 4.58 19.05 -5.97
N GLN A 83 4.56 19.54 -7.20
CA GLN A 83 5.15 18.86 -8.36
C GLN A 83 6.65 18.59 -8.16
N LEU A 84 7.36 19.52 -7.50
CA LEU A 84 8.79 19.41 -7.22
C LEU A 84 9.13 18.19 -6.35
N ASP A 85 8.24 17.82 -5.42
CA ASP A 85 8.44 16.64 -4.58
C ASP A 85 8.49 15.37 -5.43
N GLY A 86 7.57 15.26 -6.40
CA GLY A 86 7.54 14.16 -7.36
C GLY A 86 8.77 14.12 -8.25
N ASP A 87 9.22 15.29 -8.75
CA ASP A 87 10.44 15.42 -9.57
C ASP A 87 11.66 14.89 -8.79
N THR A 88 11.77 15.24 -7.50
CA THR A 88 12.86 14.79 -6.63
C THR A 88 12.80 13.28 -6.38
N LEU A 89 11.61 12.74 -6.16
CA LEU A 89 11.42 11.31 -5.92
C LEU A 89 11.77 10.46 -7.15
N ILE A 90 11.38 10.90 -8.36
CA ILE A 90 11.69 10.15 -9.58
C ILE A 90 13.17 10.27 -9.95
N ALA A 91 13.78 11.44 -9.79
CA ALA A 91 15.21 11.63 -10.02
C ALA A 91 16.06 10.81 -9.03
N GLY A 92 15.59 10.62 -7.80
CA GLY A 92 16.25 9.78 -6.80
C GLY A 92 15.95 8.29 -6.92
N GLY A 93 15.13 7.85 -7.90
CA GLY A 93 14.78 6.44 -8.08
C GLY A 93 13.90 5.85 -6.97
N HIS A 94 13.16 6.69 -6.24
CA HIS A 94 12.29 6.26 -5.13
C HIS A 94 10.88 5.87 -5.59
N ILE A 95 10.53 6.20 -6.82
CA ILE A 95 9.26 5.90 -7.48
C ILE A 95 9.50 5.50 -8.94
N GLU A 96 8.56 4.75 -9.51
CA GLU A 96 8.63 4.27 -10.89
C GLU A 96 7.76 5.09 -11.85
N GLY A 97 6.82 5.90 -11.32
CA GLY A 97 5.94 6.71 -12.13
C GLY A 97 5.62 8.06 -11.51
N ILE A 98 5.35 9.03 -12.37
CA ILE A 98 4.96 10.39 -11.96
C ILE A 98 3.94 10.94 -12.96
N VAL A 99 2.95 11.69 -12.43
CA VAL A 99 2.10 12.54 -13.27
C VAL A 99 2.68 13.94 -13.25
N THR A 100 3.13 14.41 -14.40
CA THR A 100 3.81 15.70 -14.53
C THR A 100 3.53 16.32 -15.90
N ASP A 101 3.86 17.59 -16.07
CA ASP A 101 3.77 18.26 -17.36
C ASP A 101 4.97 17.98 -18.27
N LEU A 102 4.81 18.23 -19.57
CA LEU A 102 5.80 17.95 -20.59
C LEU A 102 7.12 18.71 -20.34
N PHE A 103 7.04 19.98 -19.95
CA PHE A 103 8.24 20.80 -19.73
C PHE A 103 9.08 20.29 -18.57
N ARG A 104 8.41 19.83 -17.49
CA ARG A 104 9.09 19.23 -16.34
C ARG A 104 9.73 17.89 -16.71
N ALA A 105 9.00 17.07 -17.46
CA ALA A 105 9.52 15.80 -17.93
C ALA A 105 10.76 15.99 -18.82
N GLU A 106 10.75 16.94 -19.77
CA GLU A 106 11.91 17.27 -20.58
C GLU A 106 13.09 17.77 -19.74
N ARG A 107 12.82 18.61 -18.74
CA ARG A 107 13.86 19.10 -17.81
C ARG A 107 14.51 17.95 -17.03
N LEU A 108 13.70 17.02 -16.53
CA LEU A 108 14.20 15.83 -15.83
C LEU A 108 15.07 14.96 -16.76
N GLN A 109 14.65 14.76 -18.01
CA GLN A 109 15.44 14.03 -19.00
C GLN A 109 16.76 14.73 -19.33
N LYS A 110 16.76 16.06 -19.50
CA LYS A 110 17.98 16.86 -19.69
C LYS A 110 18.94 16.76 -18.50
N ASN A 111 18.39 16.60 -17.31
CA ASN A 111 19.17 16.41 -16.08
C ASN A 111 19.62 14.95 -15.85
N GLY A 112 19.40 14.07 -16.83
CA GLY A 112 19.88 12.68 -16.80
C GLY A 112 18.90 11.67 -16.18
N THR A 113 17.67 12.05 -15.85
CA THR A 113 16.65 11.11 -15.36
C THR A 113 16.02 10.40 -16.58
N PRO A 114 16.18 9.07 -16.74
CA PRO A 114 15.61 8.35 -17.87
C PRO A 114 14.09 8.23 -17.70
N LEU A 115 13.31 8.95 -18.48
CA LEU A 115 11.86 8.93 -18.45
C LEU A 115 11.29 8.41 -19.77
N LYS A 116 10.19 7.66 -19.66
CA LYS A 116 9.38 7.22 -20.79
C LYS A 116 7.95 7.73 -20.62
N TYR A 117 7.42 8.36 -21.66
CA TYR A 117 6.01 8.76 -21.68
C TYR A 117 5.13 7.53 -21.89
N VAL A 118 4.16 7.34 -21.03
CA VAL A 118 3.25 6.19 -21.04
C VAL A 118 1.87 6.59 -21.54
N ALA A 119 1.34 7.71 -21.07
CA ALA A 119 0.03 8.23 -21.44
C ALA A 119 -0.01 9.74 -21.28
N ALA A 120 -0.93 10.39 -21.99
CA ALA A 120 -1.30 11.78 -21.79
C ALA A 120 -2.71 11.87 -21.22
N THR A 121 -2.87 12.61 -20.13
CA THR A 121 -4.17 12.81 -19.45
C THR A 121 -4.87 14.09 -19.97
N ASN A 122 -4.64 14.46 -21.23
CA ASN A 122 -5.16 15.69 -21.81
C ASN A 122 -6.69 15.75 -21.79
N ALA A 123 -7.21 16.49 -20.83
CA ALA A 123 -8.49 17.12 -21.00
C ALA A 123 -8.27 18.47 -21.71
N TYR A 124 -8.65 18.59 -22.97
CA TYR A 124 -8.82 19.90 -23.58
C TYR A 124 -9.98 20.59 -22.87
N TRP A 125 -9.68 21.52 -21.99
CA TRP A 125 -10.66 22.43 -21.44
C TRP A 125 -11.08 23.36 -22.59
N ARG A 126 -12.21 23.09 -23.22
CA ARG A 126 -12.89 24.10 -24.03
C ARG A 126 -13.63 25.00 -23.04
N LEU A 127 -13.08 26.14 -22.76
CA LEU A 127 -13.77 27.26 -22.14
C LEU A 127 -14.75 27.86 -23.15
#